data_b61e38d4013ee37a2d9864758fc788a6
#
_entry.id   b61e38d4013ee37a2d9864758fc788a6
#
_cell.length_a   1.000
_cell.length_b   1.000
_cell.length_c   1.000
_cell.angle_alpha   90.00
_cell.angle_beta   90.00
_cell.angle_gamma   90.00
#
_symmetry.space_group_name_H-M   'P 1'
#
loop_
_entity.id
_entity.type
_entity.pdbx_description
1 polymer ?
#
loop_
_entity_poly.entity_id
_entity_poly.type
_entity_poly.pdbx_seq_one_letter_code
_entity_poly.pdbx_strand_id
1 'polypeptide(L)'
;HPTAWTGQTACELIRNYDNDKPLFLKISFARPHSPYDPPQRYLDMYKDADIPKPHIGDWCGQYAEPKDPLQGASDAPFGNFGDAYAINSRRHYYANITFIDDQVGQIIQTLKDKGMYDNALICFTADHGDMLGDHYHWRKTYPYEGSAHIPYIVKWPAGISKSIPDGSS
;
A
#
# COMPACT_ATOMS: atom_id res chain seq x y z
N HIS A 1 -8.55 -5.98 13.22
CA HIS A 1 -7.41 -5.32 12.57
C HIS A 1 -7.82 -3.96 12.01
N PRO A 2 -7.02 -2.89 12.16
CA PRO A 2 -7.38 -1.54 11.70
C PRO A 2 -7.80 -1.49 10.22
N THR A 3 -7.08 -2.20 9.33
CA THR A 3 -7.41 -2.25 7.90
C THR A 3 -8.83 -2.77 7.65
N ALA A 4 -9.24 -3.88 8.30
CA ALA A 4 -10.59 -4.40 8.16
C ALA A 4 -11.64 -3.42 8.72
N TRP A 5 -11.35 -2.81 9.86
CA TRP A 5 -12.24 -1.82 10.46
C TRP A 5 -12.46 -0.62 9.53
N THR A 6 -11.39 -0.09 8.94
CA THR A 6 -11.47 1.03 7.98
C THR A 6 -12.34 0.65 6.78
N GLY A 7 -12.12 -0.54 6.17
CA GLY A 7 -12.90 -1.00 5.04
C GLY A 7 -14.38 -1.20 5.38
N GLN A 8 -14.66 -1.86 6.50
CA GLN A 8 -16.03 -2.11 6.98
C GLN A 8 -16.76 -0.80 7.29
N THR A 9 -16.11 0.12 8.00
CA THR A 9 -16.70 1.45 8.30
C THR A 9 -16.99 2.23 7.03
N ALA A 10 -16.10 2.21 6.04
CA ALA A 10 -16.34 2.84 4.75
C ALA A 10 -17.57 2.24 4.05
N CYS A 11 -17.70 0.91 4.03
CA CYS A 11 -18.86 0.24 3.47
C CYS A 11 -20.17 0.61 4.20
N GLU A 12 -20.13 0.70 5.53
CA GLU A 12 -21.30 1.11 6.34
C GLU A 12 -21.71 2.56 6.03
N LEU A 13 -20.76 3.48 5.95
CA LEU A 13 -21.01 4.87 5.59
C LEU A 13 -21.66 4.98 4.21
N ILE A 14 -21.18 4.22 3.21
CA ILE A 14 -21.75 4.22 1.86
C ILE A 14 -23.14 3.63 1.87
N ARG A 15 -23.40 2.50 2.53
CA ARG A 15 -24.72 1.87 2.61
C ARG A 15 -25.76 2.79 3.23
N ASN A 16 -25.37 3.49 4.30
CA ASN A 16 -26.26 4.35 5.08
C ASN A 16 -26.33 5.78 4.52
N TYR A 17 -25.57 6.09 3.47
CA TYR A 17 -25.65 7.40 2.86
C TYR A 17 -26.99 7.56 2.14
N ASP A 18 -27.84 8.42 2.69
CA ASP A 18 -29.15 8.76 2.19
C ASP A 18 -29.28 10.28 2.15
N ASN A 19 -28.71 10.90 1.13
CA ASN A 19 -28.68 12.34 0.98
C ASN A 19 -28.61 12.70 -0.52
N ASP A 20 -29.34 13.74 -0.91
CA ASP A 20 -29.34 14.27 -2.28
C ASP A 20 -28.05 15.03 -2.65
N LYS A 21 -27.17 15.26 -1.69
CA LYS A 21 -25.89 15.96 -1.92
C LYS A 21 -24.82 15.01 -2.43
N PRO A 22 -23.82 15.50 -3.18
CA PRO A 22 -22.66 14.69 -3.53
C PRO A 22 -21.90 14.20 -2.28
N LEU A 23 -21.53 12.91 -2.27
CA LEU A 23 -20.68 12.34 -1.24
C LEU A 23 -19.21 12.63 -1.56
N PHE A 24 -18.48 13.23 -0.61
CA PHE A 24 -17.03 13.24 -0.60
C PHE A 24 -16.53 12.37 0.56
N LEU A 25 -15.86 11.26 0.25
CA LEU A 25 -15.38 10.32 1.25
C LEU A 25 -13.88 10.05 1.03
N LYS A 26 -13.05 10.44 2.01
CA LYS A 26 -11.64 10.05 2.08
C LYS A 26 -11.51 8.82 2.98
N ILE A 27 -10.98 7.74 2.42
CA ILE A 27 -10.71 6.49 3.14
C ILE A 27 -9.20 6.34 3.23
N SER A 28 -8.67 6.26 4.43
CA SER A 28 -7.23 6.20 4.68
C SER A 28 -6.86 4.92 5.44
N PHE A 29 -6.12 4.05 4.80
CA PHE A 29 -5.54 2.86 5.41
C PHE A 29 -4.16 3.20 5.99
N ALA A 30 -3.92 2.87 7.26
CA ALA A 30 -2.61 3.07 7.87
C ALA A 30 -1.58 2.03 7.37
N ARG A 31 -2.04 0.87 6.93
CA ARG A 31 -1.19 -0.13 6.27
C ARG A 31 -1.06 0.22 4.78
N PRO A 32 0.01 -0.24 4.12
CA PRO A 32 1.05 -1.20 4.53
C PRO A 32 2.19 -0.62 5.39
N HIS A 33 2.08 0.61 5.91
CA HIS A 33 3.06 1.18 6.85
C HIS A 33 3.35 0.21 8.01
N SER A 34 4.60 0.15 8.46
CA SER A 34 4.99 -0.69 9.60
C SER A 34 4.16 -0.40 10.88
N PRO A 35 4.00 -1.39 11.78
CA PRO A 35 4.51 -2.74 11.70
C PRO A 35 3.85 -3.55 10.57
N TYR A 36 4.62 -4.46 9.96
CA TYR A 36 4.12 -5.31 8.88
C TYR A 36 3.42 -6.53 9.49
N ASP A 37 2.14 -6.37 9.81
CA ASP A 37 1.32 -7.29 10.61
C ASP A 37 0.07 -7.79 9.86
N PRO A 38 0.22 -8.34 8.63
CA PRO A 38 -0.92 -8.87 7.90
C PRO A 38 -1.55 -10.03 8.65
N PRO A 39 -2.88 -10.24 8.56
CA PRO A 39 -3.50 -11.47 9.02
C PRO A 39 -2.90 -12.69 8.31
N GLN A 40 -2.77 -13.81 9.04
CA GLN A 40 -2.08 -15.02 8.57
C GLN A 40 -2.56 -15.50 7.20
N ARG A 41 -3.86 -15.46 6.93
CA ARG A 41 -4.43 -15.89 5.64
C ARG A 41 -3.84 -15.17 4.42
N TYR A 42 -3.45 -13.89 4.56
CA TYR A 42 -2.81 -13.14 3.48
C TYR A 42 -1.32 -13.45 3.41
N LEU A 43 -0.68 -13.67 4.55
CA LEU A 43 0.72 -14.09 4.60
C LEU A 43 0.92 -15.46 3.94
N ASP A 44 -0.02 -16.39 4.14
CA ASP A 44 0.01 -17.72 3.55
C ASP A 44 -0.03 -17.70 2.02
N MET A 45 -0.64 -16.66 1.41
CA MET A 45 -0.65 -16.48 -0.05
C MET A 45 0.77 -16.24 -0.62
N TYR A 46 1.68 -15.75 0.21
CA TYR A 46 3.06 -15.44 -0.17
C TYR A 46 4.09 -16.44 0.38
N LYS A 47 3.63 -17.55 0.97
CA LYS A 47 4.50 -18.55 1.61
C LYS A 47 5.57 -19.08 0.65
N ASP A 48 5.14 -19.44 -0.57
CA ASP A 48 5.99 -20.02 -1.60
C ASP A 48 6.28 -19.05 -2.76
N ALA A 49 5.93 -17.76 -2.58
CA ALA A 49 6.19 -16.74 -3.59
C ALA A 49 7.68 -16.40 -3.66
N ASP A 50 8.17 -16.24 -4.88
CA ASP A 50 9.51 -15.71 -5.13
C ASP A 50 9.50 -14.20 -4.86
N ILE A 51 10.06 -13.81 -3.73
CA ILE A 51 10.13 -12.41 -3.28
C ILE A 51 11.46 -11.82 -3.72
N PRO A 52 11.46 -10.76 -4.54
CA PRO A 52 12.70 -10.17 -5.03
C PRO A 52 13.55 -9.62 -3.88
N LYS A 53 14.86 -9.78 -4.01
CA LYS A 53 15.83 -9.16 -3.10
C LYS A 53 15.81 -7.64 -3.25
N PRO A 54 16.26 -6.92 -2.19
CA PRO A 54 16.50 -5.49 -2.31
C PRO A 54 17.47 -5.13 -3.43
N HIS A 55 17.21 -4.03 -4.10
CA HIS A 55 18.15 -3.46 -5.04
C HIS A 55 19.24 -2.69 -4.29
N ILE A 56 20.51 -3.01 -4.55
CA ILE A 56 21.66 -2.38 -3.89
C ILE A 56 22.50 -1.68 -4.95
N GLY A 57 22.59 -0.36 -4.89
CA GLY A 57 23.44 0.42 -5.76
C GLY A 57 24.90 0.40 -5.31
N ASP A 58 25.84 0.58 -6.24
CA ASP A 58 27.29 0.50 -5.99
C ASP A 58 27.77 1.52 -4.96
N TRP A 59 27.06 2.64 -4.81
CA TRP A 59 27.37 3.71 -3.83
C TRP A 59 27.00 3.36 -2.38
N CYS A 60 26.29 2.26 -2.14
CA CYS A 60 25.74 1.92 -0.82
C CYS A 60 26.76 1.25 0.12
N GLY A 61 28.01 1.08 -0.31
CA GLY A 61 29.05 0.39 0.47
C GLY A 61 29.21 0.88 1.91
N GLN A 62 28.99 2.18 2.16
CA GLN A 62 29.05 2.76 3.50
C GLN A 62 27.96 2.23 4.45
N TYR A 63 26.91 1.61 3.95
CA TYR A 63 25.80 1.04 4.72
C TYR A 63 25.83 -0.50 4.74
N ALA A 64 26.83 -1.13 4.10
CA ALA A 64 26.89 -2.57 3.87
C ALA A 64 27.21 -3.38 5.13
N GLU A 65 27.81 -2.76 6.16
CA GLU A 65 28.12 -3.44 7.42
C GLU A 65 26.86 -4.07 8.03
N PRO A 66 26.89 -5.37 8.32
CA PRO A 66 25.75 -6.08 8.89
C PRO A 66 25.35 -5.50 10.25
N LYS A 67 24.05 -5.34 10.46
CA LYS A 67 23.46 -4.91 11.73
C LYS A 67 22.51 -5.98 12.26
N ASP A 68 22.50 -6.15 13.57
CA ASP A 68 21.52 -7.00 14.22
C ASP A 68 20.15 -6.31 14.22
N PRO A 69 19.10 -6.91 13.58
CA PRO A 69 17.76 -6.34 13.57
C PRO A 69 17.15 -6.16 14.97
N LEU A 70 17.58 -6.96 15.95
CA LEU A 70 17.11 -6.87 17.33
C LEU A 70 17.77 -5.72 18.11
N GLN A 71 18.94 -5.28 17.67
CA GLN A 71 19.66 -4.14 18.26
C GLN A 71 19.45 -2.86 17.45
N GLY A 72 19.06 -2.98 16.18
CA GLY A 72 18.60 -1.85 15.38
C GLY A 72 17.24 -1.40 15.89
N ALA A 73 17.07 -0.11 16.17
CA ALA A 73 15.75 0.41 16.43
C ALA A 73 14.83 0.01 15.27
N SER A 74 13.62 -0.48 15.57
CA SER A 74 12.61 -0.80 14.58
C SER A 74 12.31 0.35 13.62
N ASP A 75 12.83 1.53 13.95
CA ASP A 75 12.72 2.79 13.24
C ASP A 75 14.03 3.25 12.58
N ALA A 76 15.08 2.41 12.55
CA ALA A 76 16.33 2.78 11.90
C ALA A 76 16.08 3.08 10.41
N PRO A 77 16.45 4.28 9.93
CA PRO A 77 16.20 4.67 8.54
C PRO A 77 17.11 3.91 7.55
N PHE A 78 18.21 3.35 8.01
CA PHE A 78 19.16 2.58 7.21
C PHE A 78 19.87 1.50 8.02
N GLY A 79 20.24 0.44 7.35
CA GLY A 79 21.03 -0.67 7.89
C GLY A 79 20.91 -1.93 7.06
N ASN A 80 22.02 -2.66 6.95
CA ASN A 80 22.05 -3.99 6.36
C ASN A 80 21.61 -5.01 7.42
N PHE A 81 20.34 -5.41 7.39
CA PHE A 81 19.79 -6.45 8.26
C PHE A 81 19.81 -7.85 7.60
N GLY A 82 20.44 -7.96 6.44
CA GLY A 82 20.54 -9.19 5.67
C GLY A 82 19.35 -9.50 4.77
N ASP A 83 19.61 -10.30 3.73
CA ASP A 83 18.59 -10.66 2.72
C ASP A 83 17.37 -11.34 3.33
N ALA A 84 17.56 -12.24 4.28
CA ALA A 84 16.47 -12.98 4.91
C ALA A 84 15.48 -12.04 5.63
N TYR A 85 15.97 -11.05 6.32
CA TYR A 85 15.15 -10.03 6.98
C TYR A 85 14.41 -9.18 5.95
N ALA A 86 15.10 -8.73 4.90
CA ALA A 86 14.51 -7.92 3.85
C ALA A 86 13.42 -8.67 3.07
N ILE A 87 13.69 -9.90 2.67
CA ILE A 87 12.72 -10.76 1.98
C ILE A 87 11.48 -11.01 2.86
N ASN A 88 11.69 -11.29 4.15
CA ASN A 88 10.58 -11.49 5.08
C ASN A 88 9.74 -10.21 5.26
N SER A 89 10.37 -9.06 5.39
CA SER A 89 9.69 -7.76 5.47
C SER A 89 8.86 -7.46 4.22
N ARG A 90 9.43 -7.70 3.02
CA ARG A 90 8.73 -7.58 1.73
C ARG A 90 7.53 -8.50 1.63
N ARG A 91 7.67 -9.76 2.07
CA ARG A 91 6.57 -10.73 2.10
C ARG A 91 5.40 -10.23 2.94
N HIS A 92 5.67 -9.72 4.12
CA HIS A 92 4.65 -9.17 5.01
C HIS A 92 4.03 -7.87 4.45
N TYR A 93 4.83 -7.03 3.82
CA TYR A 93 4.35 -5.81 3.17
C TYR A 93 3.39 -6.14 2.01
N TYR A 94 3.75 -7.09 1.13
CA TYR A 94 2.88 -7.53 0.04
C TYR A 94 1.59 -8.15 0.54
N ALA A 95 1.65 -8.94 1.60
CA ALA A 95 0.46 -9.50 2.25
C ALA A 95 -0.46 -8.40 2.83
N ASN A 96 0.10 -7.31 3.38
CA ASN A 96 -0.69 -6.15 3.78
C ASN A 96 -1.34 -5.43 2.59
N ILE A 97 -0.65 -5.33 1.45
CA ILE A 97 -1.22 -4.75 0.22
C ILE A 97 -2.41 -5.60 -0.25
N THR A 98 -2.28 -6.92 -0.30
CA THR A 98 -3.38 -7.82 -0.66
C THR A 98 -4.56 -7.69 0.30
N PHE A 99 -4.28 -7.50 1.58
CA PHE A 99 -5.35 -7.26 2.55
C PHE A 99 -6.08 -5.93 2.32
N ILE A 100 -5.36 -4.87 1.94
CA ILE A 100 -5.98 -3.58 1.57
C ILE A 100 -6.80 -3.74 0.29
N ASP A 101 -6.27 -4.43 -0.71
CA ASP A 101 -6.95 -4.69 -1.98
C ASP A 101 -8.30 -5.40 -1.77
N ASP A 102 -8.34 -6.40 -0.89
CA ASP A 102 -9.59 -7.04 -0.47
C ASP A 102 -10.60 -6.03 0.11
N GLN A 103 -10.15 -5.09 0.94
CA GLN A 103 -11.03 -4.07 1.52
C GLN A 103 -11.49 -3.06 0.45
N VAL A 104 -10.62 -2.67 -0.45
CA VAL A 104 -10.96 -1.82 -1.60
C VAL A 104 -11.99 -2.52 -2.49
N GLY A 105 -11.80 -3.83 -2.75
CA GLY A 105 -12.77 -4.64 -3.47
C GLY A 105 -14.17 -4.60 -2.85
N GLN A 106 -14.26 -4.73 -1.52
CA GLN A 106 -15.54 -4.64 -0.78
C GLN A 106 -16.17 -3.26 -0.87
N ILE A 107 -15.37 -2.19 -0.80
CA ILE A 107 -15.84 -0.81 -0.96
C ILE A 107 -16.39 -0.60 -2.37
N ILE A 108 -15.67 -1.03 -3.39
CA ILE A 108 -16.12 -0.94 -4.79
C ILE A 108 -17.41 -1.72 -5.01
N GLN A 109 -17.50 -2.93 -4.45
CA GLN A 109 -18.75 -3.72 -4.55
C GLN A 109 -19.91 -3.00 -3.85
N THR A 110 -19.69 -2.42 -2.68
CA THR A 110 -20.72 -1.65 -1.96
C THR A 110 -21.20 -0.43 -2.76
N LEU A 111 -20.28 0.27 -3.45
CA LEU A 111 -20.69 1.37 -4.36
C LEU A 111 -21.52 0.87 -5.53
N LYS A 112 -21.22 -0.30 -6.09
CA LYS A 112 -22.01 -0.92 -7.17
C LYS A 112 -23.40 -1.31 -6.68
N ASP A 113 -23.49 -1.97 -5.52
CA ASP A 113 -24.74 -2.41 -4.92
C ASP A 113 -25.66 -1.23 -4.57
N LYS A 114 -25.08 -0.09 -4.21
CA LYS A 114 -25.80 1.17 -3.93
C LYS A 114 -26.15 1.96 -5.20
N GLY A 115 -25.68 1.53 -6.39
CA GLY A 115 -25.87 2.25 -7.65
C GLY A 115 -25.06 3.55 -7.79
N MET A 116 -24.05 3.74 -6.94
CA MET A 116 -23.21 4.94 -6.93
C MET A 116 -21.94 4.81 -7.77
N TYR A 117 -21.53 3.59 -8.10
CA TYR A 117 -20.23 3.33 -8.74
C TYR A 117 -20.06 4.06 -10.07
N ASP A 118 -21.06 3.99 -10.96
CA ASP A 118 -20.93 4.55 -12.31
C ASP A 118 -20.76 6.06 -12.28
N ASN A 119 -21.42 6.75 -11.35
CA ASN A 119 -21.32 8.21 -11.18
C ASN A 119 -20.19 8.65 -10.23
N ALA A 120 -19.40 7.73 -9.67
CA ALA A 120 -18.32 8.06 -8.76
C ALA A 120 -17.03 8.40 -9.52
N LEU A 121 -16.34 9.47 -9.12
CA LEU A 121 -14.91 9.65 -9.32
C LEU A 121 -14.18 8.91 -8.19
N ILE A 122 -13.34 7.95 -8.54
CA ILE A 122 -12.56 7.20 -7.55
C ILE A 122 -11.08 7.45 -7.83
N CYS A 123 -10.35 7.90 -6.81
CA CYS A 123 -8.91 8.06 -6.86
C CYS A 123 -8.28 7.14 -5.81
N PHE A 124 -7.35 6.29 -6.25
CA PHE A 124 -6.53 5.46 -5.38
C PHE A 124 -5.08 5.94 -5.46
N THR A 125 -4.50 6.26 -4.31
CA THR A 125 -3.12 6.76 -4.22
C THR A 125 -2.53 6.47 -2.84
N ALA A 126 -1.25 6.76 -2.67
CA ALA A 126 -0.55 6.72 -1.38
C ALA A 126 0.17 8.06 -1.16
N ASP A 127 0.55 8.34 0.09
CA ASP A 127 1.34 9.52 0.46
C ASP A 127 2.84 9.30 0.25
N HIS A 128 3.31 8.05 0.38
CA HIS A 128 4.69 7.62 0.14
C HIS A 128 4.73 6.10 -0.08
N GLY A 129 5.88 5.60 -0.53
CA GLY A 129 6.19 4.18 -0.57
C GLY A 129 7.00 3.71 0.66
N ASP A 130 7.76 2.64 0.48
CA ASP A 130 8.69 2.10 1.49
C ASP A 130 9.90 1.49 0.79
N MET A 131 11.10 1.82 1.25
CA MET A 131 12.37 1.34 0.70
C MET A 131 12.55 -0.17 0.84
N LEU A 132 11.99 -0.79 1.88
CA LEU A 132 12.00 -2.24 2.11
C LEU A 132 13.39 -2.90 1.92
N GLY A 133 14.43 -2.22 2.37
CA GLY A 133 15.81 -2.67 2.29
C GLY A 133 16.56 -2.26 1.02
N ASP A 134 15.92 -1.64 0.03
CA ASP A 134 16.63 -1.10 -1.12
C ASP A 134 17.72 -0.13 -0.67
N HIS A 135 18.91 -0.29 -1.21
CA HIS A 135 20.09 0.51 -0.85
C HIS A 135 20.43 0.48 0.66
N TYR A 136 20.03 -0.59 1.37
CA TYR A 136 20.09 -0.71 2.85
C TYR A 136 19.24 0.35 3.57
N HIS A 137 18.25 0.93 2.89
CA HIS A 137 17.34 1.91 3.46
C HIS A 137 15.98 1.27 3.76
N TRP A 138 15.30 1.84 4.74
CA TRP A 138 14.02 1.36 5.22
C TRP A 138 13.03 2.53 5.32
N ARG A 139 11.76 2.23 5.12
CA ARG A 139 10.67 3.23 5.19
C ARG A 139 10.75 4.27 4.07
N LYS A 140 10.63 5.55 4.40
CA LYS A 140 10.51 6.70 3.47
C LYS A 140 11.52 7.79 3.83
N THR A 141 11.30 8.99 3.24
CA THR A 141 12.12 10.22 3.38
C THR A 141 13.28 10.30 2.41
N TYR A 142 13.37 9.39 1.47
CA TYR A 142 14.41 9.37 0.44
C TYR A 142 13.82 9.62 -0.94
N PRO A 143 14.54 10.26 -1.87
CA PRO A 143 14.09 10.53 -3.24
C PRO A 143 14.28 9.31 -4.17
N TYR A 144 14.26 8.09 -3.64
CA TYR A 144 14.41 6.86 -4.40
C TYR A 144 13.05 6.24 -4.71
N GLU A 145 13.00 5.42 -5.78
CA GLU A 145 11.78 4.79 -6.28
C GLU A 145 10.96 4.11 -5.18
N GLY A 146 11.59 3.31 -4.32
CA GLY A 146 10.87 2.63 -3.24
C GLY A 146 10.11 3.56 -2.30
N SER A 147 10.59 4.79 -2.10
CA SER A 147 9.96 5.78 -1.22
C SER A 147 9.06 6.77 -1.96
N ALA A 148 9.46 7.22 -3.15
CA ALA A 148 8.83 8.34 -3.85
C ALA A 148 7.82 7.91 -4.92
N HIS A 149 7.98 6.72 -5.51
CA HIS A 149 7.07 6.22 -6.54
C HIS A 149 5.81 5.63 -5.90
N ILE A 150 4.70 6.34 -6.02
CA ILE A 150 3.40 5.97 -5.47
C ILE A 150 2.40 5.63 -6.58
N PRO A 151 1.41 4.76 -6.33
CA PRO A 151 0.34 4.52 -7.29
C PRO A 151 -0.56 5.76 -7.41
N TYR A 152 -1.05 6.01 -8.62
CA TYR A 152 -2.08 7.01 -8.87
C TYR A 152 -3.07 6.46 -9.90
N ILE A 153 -4.20 5.92 -9.42
CA ILE A 153 -5.21 5.27 -10.25
C ILE A 153 -6.50 6.06 -10.15
N VAL A 154 -7.08 6.42 -11.29
CA VAL A 154 -8.32 7.20 -11.35
C VAL A 154 -9.38 6.45 -12.16
N LYS A 155 -10.53 6.22 -11.56
CA LYS A 155 -11.75 5.80 -12.24
C LYS A 155 -12.66 7.02 -12.40
N TRP A 156 -12.95 7.38 -13.63
CA TRP A 156 -13.83 8.48 -13.97
C TRP A 156 -15.32 8.07 -13.91
N PRO A 157 -16.22 9.02 -13.57
CA PRO A 157 -17.66 8.81 -13.75
C PRO A 157 -18.01 8.45 -15.19
N ALA A 158 -19.03 7.63 -15.36
CA ALA A 158 -19.55 7.30 -16.69
C ALA A 158 -20.03 8.57 -17.41
N GLY A 159 -19.72 8.67 -18.69
CA GLY A 159 -20.13 9.82 -19.53
C GLY A 159 -19.21 11.04 -19.48
N ILE A 160 -18.20 11.05 -18.64
CA ILE A 160 -17.16 12.08 -18.71
C ILE A 160 -16.14 11.69 -19.79
N SER A 161 -15.99 12.57 -20.80
CA SER A 161 -14.98 12.38 -21.84
C SER A 161 -13.59 12.51 -21.22
N LYS A 162 -12.77 11.50 -21.41
CA LYS A 162 -11.37 11.53 -21.00
C LYS A 162 -10.60 12.48 -21.93
N SER A 163 -10.06 13.54 -21.38
CA SER A 163 -9.10 14.43 -22.09
C SER A 163 -7.65 13.98 -21.90
N ILE A 164 -7.41 13.01 -21.02
CA ILE A 164 -6.08 12.47 -20.72
C ILE A 164 -5.88 11.21 -21.55
N PRO A 165 -4.83 11.11 -22.36
CA PRO A 165 -4.50 9.92 -23.11
C PRO A 165 -4.32 8.70 -22.18
N ASP A 166 -4.82 7.52 -22.62
CA ASP A 166 -4.59 6.27 -21.90
C ASP A 166 -3.08 5.98 -21.84
N GLY A 167 -2.58 5.64 -20.65
CA GLY A 167 -1.16 5.32 -20.45
C GLY A 167 -0.23 6.52 -20.25
N SER A 168 -0.76 7.73 -20.07
CA SER A 168 0.07 8.84 -19.57
C SER A 168 0.41 8.61 -18.09
N SER A 169 1.68 8.51 -17.79
CA SER A 169 2.24 8.43 -16.44
C SER A 169 2.76 9.79 -15.99
#